data_b970fc394ed949cec9708ae43cd2aae7
#
_entry.id   b970fc394ed949cec9708ae43cd2aae7
#
_cell.length_a   1.000
_cell.length_b   1.000
_cell.length_c   1.000
_cell.angle_alpha   90.00
_cell.angle_beta   90.00
_cell.angle_gamma   90.00
#
_symmetry.space_group_name_H-M   'P 1'
#
loop_
_entity.id
_entity.type
_entity.pdbx_description
1 polymer ?
#
loop_
_entity_poly.entity_id
_entity_poly.type
_entity_poly.pdbx_seq_one_letter_code
_entity_poly.pdbx_strand_id
1 'polypeptide(L)'
;MRRYILGVFVGAVVFSFAILVQAAEEVDGREIVAQCNYKNPGKDQRNKLTIILKDRAGNERKSIYQRLWKDYRGEDKIADKMVLFTEFPPDAVGTGFMRWAFTEDAGKNADQWIYLPELRKTRRVSIRDPGDSFLGSDLTYADISGRSLDQDTHNFLKIENKNERELYVVESLPREKSPLYSKRVSWFTKTDNWDECVKIGVVYYDRKEQVLKQQSLSWQRVGGDAWMWKRVEVRNVQTGTSSVFEVDEAEVGVGLKDKVFTERTLKRGYRQ
;
A
#
# COMPACT_ATOMS: atom_id res chain seq x y z
N MET A 1 -40.25 80.64 -39.81
CA MET A 1 -40.05 80.04 -38.47
C MET A 1 -39.72 78.54 -38.67
N ARG A 2 -38.46 78.15 -38.59
CA ARG A 2 -38.00 76.76 -38.69
C ARG A 2 -37.71 76.22 -37.27
N ARG A 3 -38.45 75.20 -36.82
CA ARG A 3 -38.23 74.51 -35.56
C ARG A 3 -37.27 73.35 -35.80
N TYR A 4 -36.12 73.36 -35.14
CA TYR A 4 -35.18 72.20 -35.06
C TYR A 4 -35.59 71.35 -33.90
N ILE A 5 -35.85 70.05 -34.16
CA ILE A 5 -36.08 69.03 -33.15
C ILE A 5 -34.74 68.35 -32.92
N LEU A 6 -34.23 68.47 -31.71
CA LEU A 6 -32.98 67.81 -31.26
C LEU A 6 -33.32 66.37 -30.75
N GLY A 7 -32.91 65.36 -31.49
CA GLY A 7 -33.09 63.98 -31.08
C GLY A 7 -31.94 63.55 -30.15
N VAL A 8 -32.28 63.19 -28.94
CA VAL A 8 -31.32 62.60 -27.97
C VAL A 8 -31.27 61.10 -28.21
N PHE A 9 -30.11 60.56 -28.68
CA PHE A 9 -29.81 59.10 -28.74
C PHE A 9 -29.28 58.68 -27.37
N VAL A 10 -30.06 57.87 -26.64
CA VAL A 10 -29.62 57.19 -25.46
C VAL A 10 -29.04 55.84 -25.91
N GLY A 11 -27.72 55.75 -25.95
CA GLY A 11 -27.02 54.51 -26.23
C GLY A 11 -26.99 53.56 -24.96
N ALA A 12 -27.74 52.48 -25.02
CA ALA A 12 -27.67 51.45 -23.99
C ALA A 12 -26.38 50.63 -24.16
N VAL A 13 -25.42 50.79 -23.25
CA VAL A 13 -24.22 49.94 -23.17
C VAL A 13 -24.60 48.65 -22.43
N VAL A 14 -24.74 47.56 -23.17
CA VAL A 14 -24.93 46.22 -22.60
C VAL A 14 -23.58 45.68 -22.18
N PHE A 15 -23.29 45.69 -20.87
CA PHE A 15 -22.14 44.98 -20.30
C PHE A 15 -22.44 43.48 -20.26
N SER A 16 -21.89 42.73 -21.22
CA SER A 16 -21.89 41.28 -21.17
C SER A 16 -20.87 40.80 -20.12
N PHE A 17 -21.36 40.39 -18.97
CA PHE A 17 -20.56 39.64 -18.00
C PHE A 17 -20.30 38.22 -18.55
N ALA A 18 -19.13 38.02 -19.09
CA ALA A 18 -18.65 36.66 -19.37
C ALA A 18 -18.35 35.99 -18.04
N ILE A 19 -19.23 35.09 -17.59
CA ILE A 19 -18.96 34.19 -16.46
C ILE A 19 -17.93 33.17 -16.98
N LEU A 20 -16.66 33.35 -16.60
CA LEU A 20 -15.65 32.33 -16.74
C LEU A 20 -16.07 31.19 -15.81
N VAL A 21 -16.76 30.18 -16.34
CA VAL A 21 -16.92 28.91 -15.70
C VAL A 21 -15.54 28.27 -15.76
N GLN A 22 -14.80 28.39 -14.68
CA GLN A 22 -13.54 27.62 -14.47
C GLN A 22 -13.97 26.16 -14.40
N ALA A 23 -13.71 25.42 -15.46
CA ALA A 23 -13.90 23.97 -15.45
C ALA A 23 -13.08 23.45 -14.26
N ALA A 24 -13.76 22.92 -13.24
CA ALA A 24 -13.08 22.19 -12.17
C ALA A 24 -12.32 21.06 -12.87
N GLU A 25 -11.01 21.02 -12.70
CA GLU A 25 -10.17 19.96 -13.21
C GLU A 25 -10.77 18.64 -12.70
N GLU A 26 -11.23 17.80 -13.64
CA GLU A 26 -11.88 16.53 -13.31
C GLU A 26 -10.78 15.62 -12.74
N VAL A 27 -10.77 15.45 -11.42
CA VAL A 27 -9.76 14.66 -10.72
C VAL A 27 -9.91 13.22 -11.13
N ASP A 28 -8.92 12.66 -11.82
CA ASP A 28 -8.92 11.28 -12.26
C ASP A 28 -8.50 10.31 -11.13
N GLY A 29 -9.36 9.34 -10.84
CA GLY A 29 -9.09 8.30 -9.83
C GLY A 29 -7.84 7.48 -10.13
N ARG A 30 -7.53 7.24 -11.42
CA ARG A 30 -6.31 6.55 -11.84
C ARG A 30 -5.07 7.39 -11.54
N GLU A 31 -5.12 8.68 -11.77
CA GLU A 31 -4.01 9.60 -11.47
C GLU A 31 -3.75 9.65 -9.95
N ILE A 32 -4.78 9.81 -9.12
CA ILE A 32 -4.64 9.77 -7.66
C ILE A 32 -3.91 8.49 -7.23
N VAL A 33 -4.34 7.32 -7.72
CA VAL A 33 -3.71 6.05 -7.36
C VAL A 33 -2.27 5.99 -7.85
N ALA A 34 -1.98 6.45 -9.07
CA ALA A 34 -0.64 6.49 -9.64
C ALA A 34 0.33 7.33 -8.80
N GLN A 35 -0.11 8.51 -8.38
CA GLN A 35 0.73 9.46 -7.64
C GLN A 35 0.86 9.11 -6.14
N CYS A 36 -0.21 8.60 -5.52
CA CYS A 36 -0.26 8.46 -4.08
C CYS A 36 0.06 7.04 -3.58
N ASN A 37 -0.07 6.02 -4.41
CA ASN A 37 0.12 4.62 -4.01
C ASN A 37 1.56 4.13 -4.19
N TYR A 38 2.29 4.69 -5.16
CA TYR A 38 3.64 4.26 -5.51
C TYR A 38 4.67 5.27 -4.99
N LYS A 39 5.09 5.08 -3.74
CA LYS A 39 6.10 5.90 -3.10
C LYS A 39 7.48 5.28 -3.24
N ASN A 40 8.51 6.13 -3.32
CA ASN A 40 9.89 5.67 -3.36
C ASN A 40 10.25 4.95 -2.05
N PRO A 41 10.51 3.63 -2.05
CA PRO A 41 10.87 2.90 -0.85
C PRO A 41 12.37 2.97 -0.51
N GLY A 42 13.17 3.65 -1.32
CA GLY A 42 14.63 3.55 -1.30
C GLY A 42 15.16 2.30 -2.01
N LYS A 43 16.49 2.16 -2.05
CA LYS A 43 17.14 1.02 -2.72
C LYS A 43 17.08 -0.26 -1.90
N ASP A 44 17.26 -0.13 -0.61
CA ASP A 44 17.19 -1.24 0.35
C ASP A 44 16.82 -0.70 1.74
N GLN A 45 16.37 -1.59 2.60
CA GLN A 45 15.84 -1.26 3.92
C GLN A 45 16.28 -2.29 4.95
N ARG A 46 16.58 -1.81 6.15
CA ARG A 46 16.71 -2.59 7.38
C ARG A 46 15.78 -1.99 8.42
N ASN A 47 15.00 -2.82 9.09
CA ASN A 47 14.12 -2.36 10.15
C ASN A 47 13.73 -3.49 11.08
N LYS A 48 13.13 -3.13 12.21
CA LYS A 48 12.43 -4.05 13.11
C LYS A 48 10.95 -4.04 12.77
N LEU A 49 10.40 -5.20 12.47
CA LEU A 49 8.99 -5.40 12.18
C LEU A 49 8.33 -6.09 13.35
N THR A 50 7.41 -5.43 14.03
CA THR A 50 6.54 -6.04 15.03
C THR A 50 5.19 -6.39 14.40
N ILE A 51 4.72 -7.63 14.61
CA ILE A 51 3.40 -8.09 14.21
C ILE A 51 2.64 -8.49 15.46
N ILE A 52 1.44 -7.92 15.66
CA ILE A 52 0.53 -8.26 16.75
C ILE A 52 -0.75 -8.79 16.11
N LEU A 53 -1.11 -10.02 16.44
CA LEU A 53 -2.33 -10.67 15.97
C LEU A 53 -3.29 -10.78 17.14
N LYS A 54 -4.53 -10.35 16.94
CA LYS A 54 -5.59 -10.39 17.94
C LYS A 54 -6.75 -11.23 17.46
N ASP A 55 -7.10 -12.24 18.24
CA ASP A 55 -8.24 -13.09 17.94
C ASP A 55 -9.59 -12.42 18.35
N ARG A 56 -10.70 -13.09 18.03
CA ARG A 56 -12.05 -12.60 18.36
C ARG A 56 -12.28 -12.48 19.87
N ALA A 57 -11.60 -13.29 20.68
CA ALA A 57 -11.71 -13.26 22.15
C ALA A 57 -10.86 -12.16 22.79
N GLY A 58 -10.00 -11.49 21.98
CA GLY A 58 -9.12 -10.43 22.43
C GLY A 58 -7.73 -10.92 22.84
N ASN A 59 -7.41 -12.22 22.70
CA ASN A 59 -6.07 -12.73 22.96
C ASN A 59 -5.09 -12.19 21.92
N GLU A 60 -3.90 -11.78 22.38
CA GLU A 60 -2.87 -11.21 21.52
C GLU A 60 -1.68 -12.15 21.41
N ARG A 61 -1.14 -12.24 20.20
CA ARG A 61 0.12 -12.91 19.89
C ARG A 61 1.05 -11.93 19.19
N LYS A 62 2.21 -11.68 19.80
CA LYS A 62 3.22 -10.76 19.28
C LYS A 62 4.39 -11.53 18.69
N SER A 63 4.88 -11.06 17.57
CA SER A 63 6.12 -11.52 16.95
C SER A 63 6.98 -10.31 16.54
N ILE A 64 8.29 -10.42 16.69
CA ILE A 64 9.24 -9.38 16.30
C ILE A 64 10.25 -10.01 15.35
N TYR A 65 10.53 -9.27 14.27
CA TYR A 65 11.43 -9.69 13.21
C TYR A 65 12.46 -8.59 12.89
N GLN A 66 13.70 -8.99 12.67
CA GLN A 66 14.60 -8.18 11.86
C GLN A 66 14.18 -8.35 10.41
N ARG A 67 13.80 -7.26 9.74
CA ARG A 67 13.40 -7.24 8.33
C ARG A 67 14.48 -6.60 7.49
N LEU A 68 14.90 -7.30 6.43
CA LEU A 68 15.78 -6.79 5.38
C LEU A 68 15.04 -6.89 4.05
N TRP A 69 15.08 -5.82 3.27
CA TRP A 69 14.39 -5.72 1.98
C TRP A 69 15.26 -4.97 0.98
N LYS A 70 15.22 -5.39 -0.28
CA LYS A 70 15.96 -4.75 -1.38
C LYS A 70 15.13 -4.71 -2.63
N ASP A 71 15.09 -3.51 -3.26
CA ASP A 71 14.51 -3.26 -4.56
C ASP A 71 15.49 -3.70 -5.66
N TYR A 72 15.03 -4.53 -6.58
CA TYR A 72 15.79 -4.97 -7.76
C TYR A 72 15.36 -4.23 -9.02
N ARG A 73 14.32 -3.38 -8.97
CA ARG A 73 13.84 -2.55 -10.07
C ARG A 73 13.57 -3.33 -11.36
N GLY A 74 13.21 -4.59 -11.25
CA GLY A 74 12.95 -5.46 -12.39
C GLY A 74 14.19 -6.14 -12.98
N GLU A 75 15.39 -5.95 -12.41
CA GLU A 75 16.58 -6.69 -12.81
C GLU A 75 16.32 -8.20 -12.69
N ASP A 76 16.59 -8.97 -13.76
CA ASP A 76 16.28 -10.39 -13.88
C ASP A 76 14.79 -10.72 -13.62
N LYS A 77 13.88 -9.78 -13.93
CA LYS A 77 12.44 -9.86 -13.62
C LYS A 77 12.13 -9.97 -12.14
N ILE A 78 13.04 -9.55 -11.28
CA ILE A 78 12.84 -9.50 -9.82
C ILE A 78 12.39 -8.09 -9.44
N ALA A 79 11.24 -7.99 -8.78
CA ALA A 79 10.78 -6.72 -8.23
C ALA A 79 11.53 -6.39 -6.94
N ASP A 80 11.42 -7.28 -5.96
CA ASP A 80 12.08 -7.11 -4.67
C ASP A 80 12.44 -8.46 -4.03
N LYS A 81 13.36 -8.41 -3.06
CA LYS A 81 13.61 -9.53 -2.14
C LYS A 81 13.48 -9.08 -0.71
N MET A 82 12.90 -9.92 0.12
CA MET A 82 12.73 -9.68 1.55
C MET A 82 13.15 -10.91 2.34
N VAL A 83 13.76 -10.68 3.51
CA VAL A 83 14.00 -11.71 4.52
C VAL A 83 13.60 -11.20 5.89
N LEU A 84 12.98 -12.07 6.67
CA LEU A 84 12.60 -11.84 8.07
C LEU A 84 13.34 -12.87 8.93
N PHE A 85 14.02 -12.40 9.97
CA PHE A 85 14.60 -13.24 11.01
C PHE A 85 13.83 -13.00 12.30
N THR A 86 13.30 -14.06 12.89
CA THR A 86 12.51 -13.96 14.12
C THR A 86 13.39 -13.66 15.31
N GLU A 87 13.08 -12.58 16.03
CA GLU A 87 13.72 -12.15 17.28
C GLU A 87 12.85 -12.44 18.51
N PHE A 88 11.54 -12.55 18.32
CA PHE A 88 10.55 -12.87 19.35
C PHE A 88 9.34 -13.57 18.70
N PRO A 89 8.68 -14.54 19.37
CA PRO A 89 8.92 -15.05 20.74
C PRO A 89 10.18 -15.94 20.84
N PRO A 90 10.67 -16.20 22.07
CA PRO A 90 11.93 -16.94 22.30
C PRO A 90 11.94 -18.33 21.67
N ASP A 91 10.83 -19.03 21.69
CA ASP A 91 10.66 -20.37 21.10
C ASP A 91 10.69 -20.39 19.56
N ALA A 92 10.47 -19.25 18.93
CA ALA A 92 10.53 -19.09 17.47
C ALA A 92 11.84 -18.44 16.97
N VAL A 93 12.74 -18.04 17.88
CA VAL A 93 14.02 -17.45 17.51
C VAL A 93 14.82 -18.38 16.60
N GLY A 94 15.41 -17.80 15.54
CA GLY A 94 16.12 -18.56 14.51
C GLY A 94 15.25 -19.03 13.35
N THR A 95 13.91 -18.94 13.47
CA THR A 95 13.03 -19.11 12.32
C THR A 95 13.28 -17.95 11.33
N GLY A 96 13.38 -18.28 10.07
CA GLY A 96 13.56 -17.30 9.00
C GLY A 96 12.49 -17.45 7.93
N PHE A 97 12.05 -16.32 7.37
CA PHE A 97 11.18 -16.29 6.20
C PHE A 97 11.86 -15.46 5.11
N MET A 98 11.84 -15.92 3.88
CA MET A 98 12.39 -15.23 2.73
C MET A 98 11.38 -15.23 1.59
N ARG A 99 11.28 -14.10 0.89
CA ARG A 99 10.42 -13.91 -0.28
C ARG A 99 11.21 -13.23 -1.40
N TRP A 100 11.05 -13.76 -2.63
CA TRP A 100 11.47 -13.10 -3.85
C TRP A 100 10.21 -12.77 -4.66
N ALA A 101 9.93 -11.50 -4.83
CA ALA A 101 8.85 -11.03 -5.66
C ALA A 101 9.35 -10.82 -7.09
N PHE A 102 8.49 -11.09 -8.06
CA PHE A 102 8.79 -10.92 -9.46
C PHE A 102 7.94 -9.79 -10.06
N THR A 103 8.42 -9.22 -11.14
CA THR A 103 7.68 -8.27 -11.95
C THR A 103 6.49 -8.96 -12.61
N GLU A 104 5.47 -8.20 -13.00
CA GLU A 104 4.25 -8.74 -13.62
C GLU A 104 4.55 -9.52 -14.92
N ASP A 105 5.48 -9.00 -15.73
CA ASP A 105 5.92 -9.64 -16.97
C ASP A 105 6.70 -10.96 -16.78
N ALA A 106 7.07 -11.29 -15.55
CA ALA A 106 7.63 -12.59 -15.21
C ALA A 106 6.59 -13.73 -15.28
N GLY A 107 5.30 -13.39 -15.21
CA GLY A 107 4.20 -14.34 -15.33
C GLY A 107 4.17 -15.42 -14.23
N LYS A 108 4.80 -15.17 -13.09
CA LYS A 108 4.86 -16.11 -11.96
C LYS A 108 4.67 -15.45 -10.61
N ASN A 109 4.17 -16.22 -9.66
CA ASN A 109 4.03 -15.81 -8.27
C ASN A 109 5.39 -15.69 -7.56
N ALA A 110 5.39 -14.99 -6.41
CA ALA A 110 6.56 -14.88 -5.56
C ALA A 110 7.06 -16.24 -5.08
N ASP A 111 8.37 -16.43 -5.11
CA ASP A 111 9.02 -17.57 -4.45
C ASP A 111 9.20 -17.27 -2.97
N GLN A 112 8.94 -18.29 -2.12
CA GLN A 112 9.01 -18.12 -0.67
C GLN A 112 9.64 -19.33 -0.01
N TRP A 113 10.38 -19.07 1.06
CA TRP A 113 11.04 -20.09 1.86
C TRP A 113 10.87 -19.80 3.35
N ILE A 114 10.69 -20.85 4.12
CA ILE A 114 10.74 -20.80 5.58
C ILE A 114 11.86 -21.72 6.07
N TYR A 115 12.68 -21.23 6.99
CA TYR A 115 13.64 -22.03 7.71
C TYR A 115 13.12 -22.29 9.11
N LEU A 116 13.08 -23.57 9.49
CA LEU A 116 12.67 -24.04 10.81
C LEU A 116 13.91 -24.62 11.52
N PRO A 117 14.42 -23.95 12.57
CA PRO A 117 15.65 -24.35 13.26
C PRO A 117 15.54 -25.72 13.92
N GLU A 118 14.38 -26.07 14.48
CA GLU A 118 14.12 -27.39 15.07
C GLU A 118 14.33 -28.54 14.08
N LEU A 119 13.93 -28.34 12.84
CA LEU A 119 14.08 -29.33 11.77
C LEU A 119 15.39 -29.15 11.01
N ARG A 120 16.14 -28.09 11.23
CA ARG A 120 17.35 -27.70 10.47
C ARG A 120 17.13 -27.70 8.96
N LYS A 121 15.89 -27.43 8.51
CA LYS A 121 15.48 -27.52 7.11
C LYS A 121 14.89 -26.20 6.62
N THR A 122 15.25 -25.86 5.39
CA THR A 122 14.51 -24.86 4.61
C THR A 122 13.45 -25.58 3.80
N ARG A 123 12.25 -25.07 3.82
CA ARG A 123 11.13 -25.53 2.97
C ARG A 123 10.71 -24.39 2.07
N ARG A 124 10.53 -24.69 0.79
CA ARG A 124 9.83 -23.76 -0.10
C ARG A 124 8.35 -23.78 0.25
N VAL A 125 7.80 -22.61 0.48
CA VAL A 125 6.37 -22.43 0.73
C VAL A 125 5.70 -22.21 -0.62
N SER A 126 4.84 -23.12 -1.01
CA SER A 126 4.00 -22.91 -2.19
C SER A 126 2.80 -22.06 -1.74
N ILE A 127 2.70 -20.84 -2.24
CA ILE A 127 1.45 -20.08 -2.15
C ILE A 127 0.51 -20.74 -3.14
N ARG A 128 -0.36 -21.60 -2.66
CA ARG A 128 -1.39 -22.24 -3.49
C ARG A 128 -2.49 -21.27 -3.83
N ASP A 129 -2.80 -20.39 -2.88
CA ASP A 129 -3.83 -19.35 -3.02
C ASP A 129 -3.26 -17.98 -2.59
N PRO A 130 -3.29 -16.97 -3.47
CA PRO A 130 -2.95 -15.59 -3.10
C PRO A 130 -3.78 -15.06 -1.92
N GLY A 131 -4.93 -15.68 -1.62
CA GLY A 131 -5.80 -15.41 -0.48
C GLY A 131 -5.31 -16.00 0.84
N ASP A 132 -4.26 -16.83 0.83
CA ASP A 132 -3.69 -17.35 2.08
C ASP A 132 -3.16 -16.20 2.96
N SER A 133 -3.32 -16.39 4.27
CA SER A 133 -2.93 -15.41 5.29
C SER A 133 -1.43 -15.22 5.34
N PHE A 134 -0.96 -13.97 5.28
CA PHE A 134 0.44 -13.63 5.46
C PHE A 134 0.83 -13.70 6.94
N LEU A 135 1.70 -14.64 7.29
CA LEU A 135 2.19 -14.88 8.67
C LEU A 135 1.06 -15.02 9.72
N GLY A 136 -0.09 -15.53 9.30
CA GLY A 136 -1.25 -15.71 10.17
C GLY A 136 -2.06 -14.42 10.45
N SER A 137 -1.77 -13.35 9.73
CA SER A 137 -2.46 -12.06 9.87
C SER A 137 -3.73 -11.95 9.03
N ASP A 138 -4.46 -10.86 9.17
CA ASP A 138 -5.62 -10.51 8.35
C ASP A 138 -5.25 -9.95 6.96
N LEU A 139 -3.95 -9.75 6.69
CA LEU A 139 -3.45 -9.51 5.35
C LEU A 139 -3.19 -10.83 4.64
N THR A 140 -3.55 -10.89 3.37
CA THR A 140 -3.22 -12.02 2.49
C THR A 140 -1.91 -11.79 1.76
N TYR A 141 -1.36 -12.83 1.13
CA TYR A 141 -0.20 -12.67 0.26
C TYR A 141 -0.50 -11.74 -0.93
N ALA A 142 -1.74 -11.71 -1.41
CA ALA A 142 -2.16 -10.74 -2.43
C ALA A 142 -2.14 -9.29 -1.93
N ASP A 143 -2.45 -9.06 -0.65
CA ASP A 143 -2.47 -7.70 -0.09
C ASP A 143 -1.08 -7.10 0.06
N ILE A 144 -0.09 -7.92 0.37
CA ILE A 144 1.31 -7.50 0.51
C ILE A 144 2.08 -7.51 -0.81
N SER A 145 1.50 -8.07 -1.85
CA SER A 145 2.04 -8.02 -3.21
C SER A 145 1.57 -6.74 -3.87
N GLY A 146 2.47 -6.01 -4.51
CA GLY A 146 2.06 -4.85 -5.31
C GLY A 146 1.08 -5.26 -6.41
N ARG A 147 0.05 -4.46 -6.62
CA ARG A 147 -0.81 -4.58 -7.81
C ARG A 147 -0.43 -3.48 -8.79
N SER A 148 -0.29 -3.83 -10.06
CA SER A 148 -0.08 -2.80 -11.07
C SER A 148 -1.35 -1.94 -11.22
N LEU A 149 -1.13 -0.71 -11.67
CA LEU A 149 -2.20 0.27 -11.87
C LEU A 149 -3.26 -0.24 -12.87
N ASP A 150 -2.83 -1.05 -13.85
CA ASP A 150 -3.69 -1.54 -14.92
C ASP A 150 -4.51 -2.78 -14.57
N GLN A 151 -4.24 -3.40 -13.42
CA GLN A 151 -5.04 -4.54 -12.94
C GLN A 151 -6.42 -4.14 -12.40
N ASP A 152 -6.63 -2.85 -12.16
CA ASP A 152 -7.90 -2.31 -11.67
C ASP A 152 -8.38 -1.14 -12.52
N THR A 153 -9.68 -0.88 -12.49
CA THR A 153 -10.26 0.39 -12.90
C THR A 153 -10.42 1.26 -11.65
N HIS A 154 -10.00 2.52 -11.71
CA HIS A 154 -9.98 3.42 -10.58
C HIS A 154 -10.97 4.57 -10.80
N ASN A 155 -12.01 4.64 -9.99
CA ASN A 155 -13.03 5.66 -10.07
C ASN A 155 -12.87 6.64 -8.90
N PHE A 156 -12.67 7.92 -9.20
CA PHE A 156 -12.77 8.96 -8.18
C PHE A 156 -14.21 9.06 -7.71
N LEU A 157 -14.44 8.98 -6.41
CA LEU A 157 -15.79 9.05 -5.83
C LEU A 157 -16.11 10.44 -5.31
N LYS A 158 -15.21 11.00 -4.49
CA LYS A 158 -15.43 12.29 -3.82
C LYS A 158 -14.17 12.77 -3.11
N ILE A 159 -14.18 14.03 -2.67
CA ILE A 159 -13.34 14.53 -1.60
C ILE A 159 -14.11 14.39 -0.28
N GLU A 160 -13.46 13.89 0.75
CA GLU A 160 -14.02 13.72 2.09
C GLU A 160 -13.18 14.49 3.11
N ASN A 161 -13.82 15.26 3.97
CA ASN A 161 -13.14 15.93 5.08
C ASN A 161 -13.19 15.04 6.32
N LYS A 162 -12.03 14.67 6.84
CA LYS A 162 -11.91 13.87 8.05
C LYS A 162 -10.75 14.37 8.91
N ASN A 163 -11.04 14.68 10.18
CA ASN A 163 -10.05 15.18 11.14
C ASN A 163 -9.26 16.39 10.57
N GLU A 164 -9.97 17.39 10.03
CA GLU A 164 -9.41 18.62 9.45
C GLU A 164 -8.50 18.40 8.22
N ARG A 165 -8.59 17.24 7.59
CA ARG A 165 -7.84 16.90 6.38
C ARG A 165 -8.78 16.55 5.24
N GLU A 166 -8.51 17.05 4.07
CA GLU A 166 -9.16 16.61 2.85
C GLU A 166 -8.56 15.32 2.35
N LEU A 167 -9.40 14.39 1.94
CA LEU A 167 -9.02 13.09 1.45
C LEU A 167 -9.67 12.82 0.10
N TYR A 168 -8.90 12.34 -0.86
CA TYR A 168 -9.44 11.70 -2.05
C TYR A 168 -9.97 10.32 -1.70
N VAL A 169 -11.19 10.02 -2.13
CA VAL A 169 -11.80 8.69 -2.01
C VAL A 169 -11.88 8.07 -3.40
N VAL A 170 -11.22 6.92 -3.58
CA VAL A 170 -11.14 6.22 -4.86
C VAL A 170 -11.63 4.79 -4.69
N GLU A 171 -12.55 4.37 -5.56
CA GLU A 171 -12.96 2.98 -5.72
C GLU A 171 -12.07 2.30 -6.77
N SER A 172 -11.57 1.12 -6.44
CA SER A 172 -10.79 0.29 -7.36
C SER A 172 -11.51 -1.04 -7.61
N LEU A 173 -11.86 -1.27 -8.87
CA LEU A 173 -12.55 -2.47 -9.35
C LEU A 173 -11.57 -3.34 -10.13
N PRO A 174 -11.36 -4.61 -9.75
CA PRO A 174 -10.52 -5.53 -10.53
C PRO A 174 -11.04 -5.65 -11.96
N ARG A 175 -10.16 -5.48 -12.98
CA ARG A 175 -10.53 -5.67 -14.40
C ARG A 175 -10.81 -7.13 -14.70
N GLU A 176 -10.04 -8.02 -14.10
CA GLU A 176 -10.29 -9.44 -14.14
C GLU A 176 -10.99 -9.88 -12.85
N LYS A 177 -11.84 -10.90 -12.95
CA LYS A 177 -12.57 -11.42 -11.79
C LYS A 177 -11.61 -11.86 -10.70
N SER A 178 -11.50 -11.07 -9.64
CA SER A 178 -10.68 -11.42 -8.48
C SER A 178 -11.35 -12.54 -7.68
N PRO A 179 -10.59 -13.57 -7.25
CA PRO A 179 -11.11 -14.59 -6.34
C PRO A 179 -11.35 -14.05 -4.93
N LEU A 180 -10.74 -12.90 -4.57
CA LEU A 180 -10.72 -12.38 -3.20
C LEU A 180 -11.70 -11.23 -2.98
N TYR A 181 -11.66 -10.22 -3.83
CA TYR A 181 -12.36 -8.95 -3.60
C TYR A 181 -13.21 -8.57 -4.81
N SER A 182 -14.43 -8.08 -4.56
CA SER A 182 -15.26 -7.43 -5.58
C SER A 182 -14.73 -6.03 -5.88
N LYS A 183 -14.33 -5.30 -4.83
CA LYS A 183 -13.78 -3.95 -4.93
C LYS A 183 -12.99 -3.56 -3.68
N ARG A 184 -12.28 -2.44 -3.79
CA ARG A 184 -11.62 -1.74 -2.69
C ARG A 184 -11.98 -0.26 -2.75
N VAL A 185 -12.21 0.36 -1.60
CA VAL A 185 -12.35 1.80 -1.48
C VAL A 185 -11.17 2.31 -0.66
N SER A 186 -10.40 3.23 -1.23
CA SER A 186 -9.17 3.74 -0.64
C SER A 186 -9.27 5.23 -0.36
N TRP A 187 -8.65 5.66 0.75
CA TRP A 187 -8.51 7.05 1.14
C TRP A 187 -7.06 7.48 1.00
N PHE A 188 -6.84 8.58 0.30
CA PHE A 188 -5.54 9.19 0.10
C PHE A 188 -5.56 10.63 0.63
N THR A 189 -4.46 11.09 1.24
CA THR A 189 -4.36 12.50 1.65
C THR A 189 -4.39 13.41 0.44
N LYS A 190 -5.24 14.45 0.45
CA LYS A 190 -5.21 15.50 -0.55
C LYS A 190 -4.21 16.56 -0.09
N THR A 191 -3.22 16.82 -0.89
CA THR A 191 -2.11 17.73 -0.62
C THR A 191 -1.79 18.54 -1.88
N ASP A 192 -1.15 19.67 -1.72
CA ASP A 192 -0.73 20.52 -2.86
C ASP A 192 0.40 19.89 -3.68
N ASN A 193 1.11 18.94 -3.09
CA ASN A 193 2.21 18.22 -3.73
C ASN A 193 1.93 16.71 -3.71
N TRP A 194 1.91 16.07 -4.88
CA TRP A 194 1.73 14.64 -5.02
C TRP A 194 2.74 13.80 -4.22
N ASP A 195 3.96 14.31 -4.00
CA ASP A 195 4.97 13.61 -3.18
C ASP A 195 4.53 13.39 -1.74
N GLU A 196 3.66 14.25 -1.21
CA GLU A 196 3.10 14.15 0.14
C GLU A 196 1.78 13.37 0.19
N CYS A 197 1.19 13.08 -0.97
CA CYS A 197 -0.03 12.28 -1.03
C CYS A 197 0.27 10.82 -0.70
N VAL A 198 -0.39 10.27 0.31
CA VAL A 198 -0.23 8.87 0.73
C VAL A 198 -1.57 8.21 0.99
N LYS A 199 -1.63 6.91 0.79
CA LYS A 199 -2.79 6.10 1.14
C LYS A 199 -2.84 5.90 2.66
N ILE A 200 -3.95 6.29 3.29
CA ILE A 200 -4.13 6.19 4.74
C ILE A 200 -5.18 5.18 5.17
N GLY A 201 -5.98 4.67 4.24
CA GLY A 201 -7.01 3.69 4.55
C GLY A 201 -7.50 2.92 3.35
N VAL A 202 -7.98 1.71 3.59
CA VAL A 202 -8.64 0.86 2.58
C VAL A 202 -9.77 0.08 3.23
N VAL A 203 -10.91 0.01 2.57
CA VAL A 203 -11.99 -0.94 2.86
C VAL A 203 -12.05 -1.96 1.74
N TYR A 204 -11.97 -3.23 2.09
CA TYR A 204 -12.04 -4.35 1.18
C TYR A 204 -13.43 -4.97 1.23
N TYR A 205 -14.00 -5.23 0.07
CA TYR A 205 -15.30 -5.87 -0.08
C TYR A 205 -15.13 -7.29 -0.62
N ASP A 206 -15.80 -8.23 0.00
CA ASP A 206 -15.81 -9.62 -0.47
C ASP A 206 -16.57 -9.79 -1.80
N ARG A 207 -16.62 -11.02 -2.30
CA ARG A 207 -17.31 -11.33 -3.57
C ARG A 207 -18.81 -11.11 -3.53
N LYS A 208 -19.41 -10.96 -2.35
CA LYS A 208 -20.81 -10.62 -2.13
C LYS A 208 -21.03 -9.14 -1.90
N GLU A 209 -19.98 -8.31 -2.14
CA GLU A 209 -19.99 -6.87 -1.92
C GLU A 209 -20.22 -6.46 -0.46
N GLN A 210 -19.94 -7.36 0.49
CA GLN A 210 -19.99 -7.07 1.91
C GLN A 210 -18.60 -6.64 2.39
N VAL A 211 -18.57 -5.72 3.37
CA VAL A 211 -17.29 -5.32 3.98
C VAL A 211 -16.63 -6.53 4.61
N LEU A 212 -15.44 -6.87 4.14
CA LEU A 212 -14.63 -7.96 4.66
C LEU A 212 -13.65 -7.47 5.72
N LYS A 213 -12.87 -6.46 5.37
CA LYS A 213 -11.85 -5.90 6.27
C LYS A 213 -11.60 -4.43 6.01
N GLN A 214 -11.11 -3.76 7.03
CA GLN A 214 -10.72 -2.36 7.02
C GLN A 214 -9.24 -2.25 7.40
N GLN A 215 -8.52 -1.43 6.68
CA GLN A 215 -7.09 -1.19 6.89
C GLN A 215 -6.86 0.30 7.10
N SER A 216 -6.04 0.64 8.09
CA SER A 216 -5.48 1.97 8.27
C SER A 216 -3.96 1.94 8.14
N LEU A 217 -3.37 3.01 7.61
CA LEU A 217 -1.93 3.13 7.39
C LEU A 217 -1.45 4.49 7.90
N SER A 218 -0.32 4.48 8.58
CA SER A 218 0.48 5.69 8.81
C SER A 218 1.85 5.53 8.17
N TRP A 219 2.44 6.64 7.75
CA TRP A 219 3.66 6.67 6.99
C TRP A 219 4.74 7.49 7.69
N GLN A 220 5.99 7.22 7.35
CA GLN A 220 7.16 7.96 7.79
C GLN A 220 8.14 8.15 6.64
N ARG A 221 8.88 9.26 6.67
CA ARG A 221 10.05 9.46 5.82
C ARG A 221 11.28 8.91 6.52
N VAL A 222 12.14 8.23 5.77
CA VAL A 222 13.39 7.63 6.27
C VAL A 222 14.52 7.98 5.32
N GLY A 223 15.64 8.44 5.87
CA GLY A 223 16.84 8.75 5.07
C GLY A 223 16.63 9.82 3.99
N GLY A 224 15.77 10.81 4.26
CA GLY A 224 15.46 11.90 3.33
C GLY A 224 14.18 11.64 2.54
N ASP A 225 14.29 11.07 1.31
CA ASP A 225 13.16 10.99 0.37
C ASP A 225 12.42 9.66 0.36
N ALA A 226 12.90 8.65 1.08
CA ALA A 226 12.24 7.35 1.08
C ALA A 226 11.00 7.37 1.98
N TRP A 227 9.90 6.81 1.45
CA TRP A 227 8.68 6.59 2.18
C TRP A 227 8.58 5.16 2.67
N MET A 228 8.21 4.99 3.92
CA MET A 228 7.92 3.70 4.53
C MET A 228 6.66 3.82 5.37
N TRP A 229 5.79 2.81 5.34
CA TRP A 229 4.72 2.75 6.32
C TRP A 229 5.34 2.54 7.73
N LYS A 230 4.78 3.26 8.70
CA LYS A 230 5.17 3.17 10.11
C LYS A 230 4.30 2.17 10.84
N ARG A 231 2.99 2.22 10.57
CA ARG A 231 2.01 1.32 11.19
C ARG A 231 0.93 0.99 10.17
N VAL A 232 0.58 -0.27 10.12
CA VAL A 232 -0.57 -0.79 9.38
C VAL A 232 -1.44 -1.56 10.37
N GLU A 233 -2.72 -1.22 10.45
CA GLU A 233 -3.70 -1.94 11.25
C GLU A 233 -4.79 -2.46 10.33
N VAL A 234 -5.12 -3.73 10.47
CA VAL A 234 -6.16 -4.40 9.70
C VAL A 234 -7.15 -5.05 10.66
N ARG A 235 -8.42 -4.77 10.46
CA ARG A 235 -9.52 -5.42 11.18
C ARG A 235 -10.40 -6.18 10.21
N ASN A 236 -10.50 -7.46 10.38
CA ASN A 236 -11.46 -8.29 9.66
C ASN A 236 -12.80 -8.23 10.39
N VAL A 237 -13.79 -7.58 9.76
CA VAL A 237 -15.10 -7.35 10.39
C VAL A 237 -15.98 -8.59 10.40
N GLN A 238 -15.71 -9.56 9.53
CA GLN A 238 -16.49 -10.79 9.44
C GLN A 238 -16.02 -11.83 10.46
N THR A 239 -14.70 -11.94 10.70
CA THR A 239 -14.13 -12.87 11.70
C THR A 239 -14.01 -12.25 13.09
N GLY A 240 -13.94 -10.92 13.19
CA GLY A 240 -13.71 -10.19 14.43
C GLY A 240 -12.25 -10.20 14.87
N THR A 241 -11.32 -10.60 13.99
CA THR A 241 -9.87 -10.60 14.22
C THR A 241 -9.23 -9.29 13.81
N SER A 242 -8.03 -9.01 14.30
CA SER A 242 -7.25 -7.87 13.82
C SER A 242 -5.74 -8.15 13.87
N SER A 243 -5.02 -7.40 13.06
CA SER A 243 -3.58 -7.51 12.94
C SER A 243 -2.95 -6.13 12.87
N VAL A 244 -1.85 -5.94 13.59
CA VAL A 244 -1.08 -4.70 13.59
C VAL A 244 0.34 -5.01 13.16
N PHE A 245 0.86 -4.19 12.26
CA PHE A 245 2.24 -4.22 11.81
C PHE A 245 2.87 -2.88 12.15
N GLU A 246 4.00 -2.90 12.84
CA GLU A 246 4.74 -1.69 13.22
C GLU A 246 6.18 -1.80 12.75
N VAL A 247 6.69 -0.73 12.19
CA VAL A 247 8.09 -0.62 11.75
C VAL A 247 8.82 0.38 12.62
N ASP A 248 9.84 -0.10 13.31
CA ASP A 248 10.78 0.66 14.11
C ASP A 248 12.21 0.50 13.60
N GLU A 249 13.10 1.34 14.08
CA GLU A 249 14.54 1.31 13.76
C GLU A 249 14.78 1.24 12.24
N ALA A 250 14.03 2.05 11.47
CA ALA A 250 14.04 2.01 10.03
C ALA A 250 15.24 2.75 9.45
N GLU A 251 15.98 2.06 8.58
CA GLU A 251 17.09 2.59 7.83
C GLU A 251 16.94 2.26 6.35
N VAL A 252 17.37 3.15 5.46
CA VAL A 252 17.38 2.96 4.01
C VAL A 252 18.76 3.21 3.45
N GLY A 253 19.09 2.60 2.31
CA GLY A 253 20.39 2.78 1.66
C GLY A 253 21.53 2.15 2.46
N VAL A 254 21.29 1.06 3.19
CA VAL A 254 22.28 0.38 4.04
C VAL A 254 23.25 -0.50 3.26
N GLY A 255 23.09 -0.62 1.94
CA GLY A 255 24.00 -1.34 1.06
C GLY A 255 23.87 -2.85 1.15
N LEU A 256 22.65 -3.40 1.26
CA LEU A 256 22.42 -4.84 1.35
C LEU A 256 22.94 -5.57 0.10
N LYS A 257 23.79 -6.57 0.33
CA LYS A 257 24.35 -7.43 -0.72
C LYS A 257 23.39 -8.60 -1.03
N ASP A 258 23.41 -9.08 -2.26
CA ASP A 258 22.50 -10.16 -2.71
C ASP A 258 22.65 -11.46 -1.93
N LYS A 259 23.83 -11.73 -1.39
CA LYS A 259 24.08 -12.88 -0.51
C LYS A 259 23.18 -12.91 0.73
N VAL A 260 22.58 -11.77 1.12
CA VAL A 260 21.63 -11.70 2.24
C VAL A 260 20.37 -12.49 1.92
N PHE A 261 19.94 -12.48 0.67
CA PHE A 261 18.69 -13.08 0.22
C PHE A 261 18.90 -14.49 -0.35
N THR A 262 19.59 -15.35 0.41
CA THR A 262 19.87 -16.73 0.02
C THR A 262 19.44 -17.70 1.11
N GLU A 263 19.16 -18.96 0.75
CA GLU A 263 18.85 -20.00 1.72
C GLU A 263 19.98 -20.22 2.74
N ARG A 264 21.23 -20.02 2.33
CA ARG A 264 22.38 -20.11 3.24
C ARG A 264 22.28 -19.07 4.36
N THR A 265 21.96 -17.82 4.02
CA THR A 265 21.79 -16.75 5.01
C THR A 265 20.54 -16.97 5.84
N LEU A 266 19.47 -17.45 5.22
CA LEU A 266 18.24 -17.81 5.93
C LEU A 266 18.49 -18.82 7.05
N LYS A 267 19.35 -19.83 6.81
CA LYS A 267 19.76 -20.85 7.81
C LYS A 267 20.68 -20.33 8.90
N ARG A 268 21.59 -19.40 8.57
CA ARG A 268 22.64 -18.93 9.49
C ARG A 268 22.25 -17.71 10.30
N GLY A 269 21.17 -17.06 9.93
CA GLY A 269 20.86 -15.72 10.40
C GLY A 269 21.73 -14.66 9.72
N TYR A 270 21.32 -13.41 9.83
CA TYR A 270 22.09 -12.25 9.36
C TYR A 270 22.89 -11.68 10.54
N ARG A 271 24.21 -11.67 10.38
CA ARG A 271 25.13 -10.95 11.27
C ARG A 271 25.73 -9.82 10.45
N GLN A 272 25.78 -8.65 11.03
CA GLN A 272 26.43 -7.47 10.44
C GLN A 272 27.93 -7.68 10.27
#